data_284c87c59fcdaf0c4b8d16817ed74f09
#
_entry.id   284c87c59fcdaf0c4b8d16817ed74f09
#
_cell.length_a   1.000
_cell.length_b   1.000
_cell.length_c   1.000
_cell.angle_alpha   90.00
_cell.angle_beta   90.00
_cell.angle_gamma   90.00
#
_symmetry.space_group_name_H-M   'P 1'
#
loop_
_entity.id
_entity.type
_entity.pdbx_description
1 polymer ?
#
loop_
_entity_poly.entity_id
_entity_poly.type
_entity_poly.pdbx_seq_one_letter_code
_entity_poly.pdbx_strand_id
1 'polypeptide(L)'
;KNAEFVAFAQSIADAAVANNVKSAEELNEVLINGAKVSDMINDKLASIGEKIGVAKFERIEAAYVASYIHGANRMGVLVGLNKEAAEVGKDVAMQIAAMNPLAVDANSIPADTIERERAIIIDTMKEDPKMAGKPDEMVAKIAEGKLNAFFKENTLLAQAFVKDGGITVEAYLKSAGDVVVTEFKRVALG
;
A
#
# COMPACT_ATOMS: atom_id res chain seq x y z
N LYS A 1 12.76 -16.16 -8.60
CA LYS A 1 14.01 -15.58 -9.17
C LYS A 1 14.33 -16.10 -10.56
N ASN A 2 13.47 -16.93 -11.13
CA ASN A 2 13.62 -17.42 -12.49
C ASN A 2 13.23 -16.28 -13.46
N ALA A 3 14.15 -15.91 -14.35
CA ALA A 3 13.94 -14.82 -15.30
C ALA A 3 12.75 -15.08 -16.23
N GLU A 4 12.54 -16.32 -16.65
CA GLU A 4 11.39 -16.70 -17.49
C GLU A 4 10.06 -16.49 -16.75
N PHE A 5 10.00 -16.85 -15.46
CA PHE A 5 8.81 -16.67 -14.66
C PHE A 5 8.51 -15.19 -14.42
N VAL A 6 9.54 -14.39 -14.15
CA VAL A 6 9.38 -12.94 -14.00
C VAL A 6 8.86 -12.32 -15.30
N ALA A 7 9.42 -12.72 -16.45
CA ALA A 7 8.95 -12.25 -17.76
C ALA A 7 7.50 -12.67 -18.04
N PHE A 8 7.14 -13.90 -17.64
CA PHE A 8 5.76 -14.38 -17.74
C PHE A 8 4.81 -13.54 -16.89
N ALA A 9 5.15 -13.28 -15.63
CA ALA A 9 4.35 -12.44 -14.74
C ALA A 9 4.22 -11.02 -15.31
N GLN A 10 5.29 -10.46 -15.84
CA GLN A 10 5.27 -9.13 -16.47
C GLN A 10 4.35 -9.09 -17.68
N SER A 11 4.35 -10.13 -18.51
CA SER A 11 3.46 -10.20 -19.66
C SER A 11 1.99 -10.17 -19.29
N ILE A 12 1.64 -10.80 -18.14
CA ILE A 12 0.28 -10.77 -17.61
C ILE A 12 -0.07 -9.37 -17.11
N ALA A 13 0.84 -8.72 -16.40
CA ALA A 13 0.64 -7.35 -15.93
C ALA A 13 0.48 -6.37 -17.12
N ASP A 14 1.29 -6.51 -18.15
CA ASP A 14 1.20 -5.69 -19.37
C ASP A 14 -0.14 -5.89 -20.06
N ALA A 15 -0.62 -7.12 -20.14
CA ALA A 15 -1.93 -7.42 -20.72
C ALA A 15 -3.07 -6.83 -19.88
N ALA A 16 -2.94 -6.82 -18.56
CA ALA A 16 -3.91 -6.19 -17.68
C ALA A 16 -4.03 -4.69 -17.95
N VAL A 17 -2.90 -4.00 -18.16
CA VAL A 17 -2.89 -2.58 -18.49
C VAL A 17 -3.49 -2.35 -19.90
N ALA A 18 -3.06 -3.12 -20.87
CA ALA A 18 -3.51 -2.98 -22.27
C ALA A 18 -5.01 -3.21 -22.41
N ASN A 19 -5.60 -4.08 -21.61
CA ASN A 19 -7.02 -4.43 -21.66
C ASN A 19 -7.86 -3.73 -20.58
N ASN A 20 -7.28 -2.78 -19.85
CA ASN A 20 -7.97 -2.01 -18.83
C ASN A 20 -8.67 -2.89 -17.79
N VAL A 21 -8.01 -3.94 -17.36
CA VAL A 21 -8.52 -4.93 -16.42
C VAL A 21 -8.66 -4.33 -15.03
N LYS A 22 -9.77 -4.64 -14.34
CA LYS A 22 -10.08 -4.07 -13.02
C LYS A 22 -10.14 -5.10 -11.90
N SER A 23 -10.09 -6.39 -12.22
CA SER A 23 -10.16 -7.46 -11.23
C SER A 23 -9.37 -8.68 -11.69
N ALA A 24 -9.07 -9.58 -10.74
CA ALA A 24 -8.42 -10.86 -11.05
C ALA A 24 -9.31 -11.73 -11.94
N GLU A 25 -10.63 -11.66 -11.76
CA GLU A 25 -11.60 -12.39 -12.58
C GLU A 25 -11.56 -11.93 -14.02
N GLU A 26 -11.56 -10.62 -14.25
CA GLU A 26 -11.43 -10.06 -15.62
C GLU A 26 -10.09 -10.46 -16.25
N LEU A 27 -9.01 -10.46 -15.46
CA LEU A 27 -7.68 -10.81 -15.93
C LEU A 27 -7.64 -12.23 -16.50
N ASN A 28 -8.30 -13.18 -15.85
CA ASN A 28 -8.33 -14.58 -16.28
C ASN A 28 -8.91 -14.77 -17.68
N GLU A 29 -9.80 -13.87 -18.10
CA GLU A 29 -10.48 -13.95 -19.40
C GLU A 29 -9.73 -13.21 -20.52
N VAL A 30 -8.67 -12.46 -20.20
CA VAL A 30 -7.89 -11.72 -21.19
C VAL A 30 -7.15 -12.70 -22.11
N LEU A 31 -7.16 -12.38 -23.41
CA LEU A 31 -6.44 -13.16 -24.41
C LEU A 31 -5.06 -12.54 -24.70
N ILE A 32 -4.04 -13.38 -24.63
CA ILE A 32 -2.68 -13.04 -25.06
C ILE A 32 -2.32 -14.01 -26.17
N ASN A 33 -2.14 -13.48 -27.38
CA ASN A 33 -1.85 -14.29 -28.57
C ASN A 33 -2.87 -15.44 -28.78
N GLY A 34 -4.15 -15.15 -28.45
CA GLY A 34 -5.25 -16.09 -28.63
C GLY A 34 -5.48 -17.08 -27.49
N ALA A 35 -4.66 -17.05 -26.44
CA ALA A 35 -4.83 -17.90 -25.25
C ALA A 35 -5.31 -17.08 -24.06
N LYS A 36 -6.24 -17.63 -23.29
CA LYS A 36 -6.67 -16.98 -22.04
C LYS A 36 -5.56 -17.00 -20.99
N VAL A 37 -5.47 -15.92 -20.22
CA VAL A 37 -4.52 -15.83 -19.10
C VAL A 37 -4.67 -17.02 -18.14
N SER A 38 -5.91 -17.42 -17.82
CA SER A 38 -6.15 -18.59 -16.96
C SER A 38 -5.53 -19.88 -17.52
N ASP A 39 -5.63 -20.10 -18.83
CA ASP A 39 -5.05 -21.26 -19.49
C ASP A 39 -3.53 -21.20 -19.50
N MET A 40 -2.96 -20.03 -19.72
CA MET A 40 -1.51 -19.80 -19.68
C MET A 40 -0.94 -20.10 -18.30
N ILE A 41 -1.64 -19.71 -17.23
CA ILE A 41 -1.26 -20.00 -15.85
C ILE A 41 -1.29 -21.51 -15.59
N ASN A 42 -2.32 -22.20 -16.06
CA ASN A 42 -2.43 -23.65 -15.92
C ASN A 42 -1.30 -24.40 -16.68
N ASP A 43 -0.93 -23.90 -17.86
CA ASP A 43 0.19 -24.47 -18.62
C ASP A 43 1.51 -24.28 -17.88
N LYS A 44 1.70 -23.16 -17.22
CA LYS A 44 2.88 -22.92 -16.37
C LYS A 44 2.93 -23.87 -15.18
N LEU A 45 1.78 -24.20 -14.59
CA LEU A 45 1.70 -25.20 -13.53
C LEU A 45 2.29 -26.54 -14.01
N ALA A 46 1.93 -26.97 -15.21
CA ALA A 46 2.43 -28.22 -15.77
C ALA A 46 3.96 -28.21 -15.96
N SER A 47 4.54 -27.08 -16.34
CA SER A 47 5.98 -26.95 -16.58
C SER A 47 6.81 -26.75 -15.31
N ILE A 48 6.25 -26.10 -14.29
CA ILE A 48 6.96 -25.75 -13.04
C ILE A 48 6.74 -26.83 -11.98
N GLY A 49 5.58 -27.50 -12.00
CA GLY A 49 5.22 -28.51 -11.02
C GLY A 49 4.68 -27.95 -9.70
N GLU A 50 4.47 -26.65 -9.62
CA GLU A 50 3.92 -25.98 -8.45
C GLU A 50 2.67 -25.21 -8.83
N LYS A 51 1.68 -25.20 -7.93
CA LYS A 51 0.45 -24.44 -8.13
C LYS A 51 0.75 -22.95 -8.10
N ILE A 52 0.36 -22.26 -9.18
CA ILE A 52 0.50 -20.81 -9.30
C ILE A 52 -0.86 -20.19 -9.59
N GLY A 53 -1.02 -18.93 -9.24
CA GLY A 53 -2.24 -18.19 -9.50
C GLY A 53 -2.04 -16.71 -9.18
N VAL A 54 -3.02 -15.89 -9.54
CA VAL A 54 -3.04 -14.47 -9.18
C VAL A 54 -3.82 -14.36 -7.88
N ALA A 55 -3.11 -14.28 -6.76
CA ALA A 55 -3.72 -14.20 -5.44
C ALA A 55 -4.24 -12.80 -5.11
N LYS A 56 -3.55 -11.78 -5.62
CA LYS A 56 -3.88 -10.37 -5.38
C LYS A 56 -3.73 -9.59 -6.68
N PHE A 57 -4.66 -8.69 -6.90
CA PHE A 57 -4.66 -7.81 -8.06
C PHE A 57 -5.01 -6.40 -7.59
N GLU A 58 -4.16 -5.43 -7.90
CA GLU A 58 -4.38 -4.03 -7.58
C GLU A 58 -4.09 -3.15 -8.79
N ARG A 59 -4.84 -2.07 -8.93
CA ARG A 59 -4.75 -1.15 -10.05
C ARG A 59 -4.84 0.29 -9.55
N ILE A 60 -4.03 1.16 -10.14
CA ILE A 60 -4.08 2.61 -9.91
C ILE A 60 -4.19 3.33 -11.26
N GLU A 61 -5.03 4.35 -11.29
CA GLU A 61 -5.09 5.35 -12.35
C GLU A 61 -4.76 6.72 -11.78
N ALA A 62 -3.78 7.40 -12.37
CA ALA A 62 -3.37 8.73 -11.95
C ALA A 62 -2.63 9.42 -13.10
N ALA A 63 -2.37 10.72 -12.95
CA ALA A 63 -1.59 11.47 -13.93
C ALA A 63 -0.19 10.86 -14.15
N TYR A 64 0.39 10.31 -13.09
CA TYR A 64 1.63 9.54 -13.13
C TYR A 64 1.54 8.42 -12.09
N VAL A 65 2.01 7.22 -12.44
CA VAL A 65 2.07 6.09 -11.51
C VAL A 65 3.51 5.62 -11.39
N ALA A 66 4.05 5.66 -10.17
CA ALA A 66 5.36 5.08 -9.86
C ALA A 66 5.18 3.66 -9.34
N SER A 67 6.15 2.81 -9.62
CA SER A 67 6.16 1.43 -9.13
C SER A 67 7.50 1.09 -8.50
N TYR A 68 7.47 0.18 -7.54
CA TYR A 68 8.66 -0.29 -6.85
C TYR A 68 8.48 -1.75 -6.46
N ILE A 69 9.47 -2.56 -6.79
CA ILE A 69 9.52 -3.99 -6.42
C ILE A 69 10.61 -4.17 -5.38
N HIS A 70 10.26 -4.75 -4.25
CA HIS A 70 11.15 -4.91 -3.10
C HIS A 70 11.30 -6.38 -2.71
N GLY A 71 12.44 -6.70 -2.08
CA GLY A 71 12.66 -8.00 -1.44
C GLY A 71 12.63 -9.18 -2.39
N ALA A 72 13.35 -9.12 -3.51
CA ALA A 72 13.43 -10.20 -4.48
C ALA A 72 12.05 -10.61 -5.01
N ASN A 73 11.26 -9.62 -5.43
CA ASN A 73 9.90 -9.78 -5.96
C ASN A 73 8.86 -10.25 -4.93
N ARG A 74 9.11 -10.02 -3.65
CA ARG A 74 8.17 -10.42 -2.59
C ARG A 74 7.15 -9.33 -2.26
N MET A 75 7.40 -8.12 -2.69
CA MET A 75 6.52 -6.97 -2.43
C MET A 75 6.52 -6.03 -3.63
N GLY A 76 5.34 -5.53 -3.96
CA GLY A 76 5.17 -4.51 -4.98
C GLY A 76 4.40 -3.33 -4.42
N VAL A 77 4.77 -2.11 -4.84
CA VAL A 77 4.10 -0.88 -4.45
C VAL A 77 3.80 -0.08 -5.71
N LEU A 78 2.58 0.45 -5.78
CA LEU A 78 2.17 1.43 -6.78
C LEU A 78 1.80 2.72 -6.08
N VAL A 79 2.24 3.84 -6.62
CA VAL A 79 1.94 5.17 -6.09
C VAL A 79 1.39 6.04 -7.21
N GLY A 80 0.19 6.58 -7.02
CA GLY A 80 -0.40 7.56 -7.93
C GLY A 80 0.01 8.97 -7.53
N LEU A 81 0.47 9.75 -8.50
CA LEU A 81 0.89 11.14 -8.33
C LEU A 81 0.11 12.06 -9.26
N ASN A 82 -0.04 13.31 -8.84
CA ASN A 82 -0.73 14.34 -9.64
C ASN A 82 0.06 14.85 -10.84
N LYS A 83 1.35 14.51 -10.94
CA LYS A 83 2.22 14.90 -12.05
C LYS A 83 3.42 13.97 -12.13
N GLU A 84 4.11 13.99 -13.29
CA GLU A 84 5.31 13.19 -13.48
C GLU A 84 6.42 13.63 -12.52
N ALA A 85 6.88 12.70 -11.69
CA ALA A 85 7.97 12.92 -10.74
C ALA A 85 8.59 11.56 -10.39
N ALA A 86 9.43 11.05 -11.28
CA ALA A 86 9.96 9.68 -11.19
C ALA A 86 10.75 9.43 -9.92
N GLU A 87 11.65 10.35 -9.54
CA GLU A 87 12.48 10.21 -8.34
C GLU A 87 11.63 10.29 -7.07
N VAL A 88 10.71 11.26 -7.01
CA VAL A 88 9.79 11.42 -5.88
C VAL A 88 8.91 10.19 -5.74
N GLY A 89 8.37 9.70 -6.85
CA GLY A 89 7.53 8.50 -6.86
C GLY A 89 8.27 7.28 -6.32
N LYS A 90 9.52 7.10 -6.70
CA LYS A 90 10.36 6.01 -6.22
C LYS A 90 10.62 6.14 -4.71
N ASP A 91 10.96 7.34 -4.24
CA ASP A 91 11.22 7.59 -2.82
C ASP A 91 9.98 7.32 -1.97
N VAL A 92 8.81 7.75 -2.43
CA VAL A 92 7.53 7.50 -1.75
C VAL A 92 7.19 6.01 -1.77
N ALA A 93 7.40 5.33 -2.89
CA ALA A 93 7.16 3.89 -2.98
C ALA A 93 8.06 3.10 -2.01
N MET A 94 9.30 3.50 -1.85
CA MET A 94 10.22 2.92 -0.87
C MET A 94 9.76 3.16 0.56
N GLN A 95 9.26 4.36 0.85
CA GLN A 95 8.65 4.71 2.14
C GLN A 95 7.49 3.75 2.47
N ILE A 96 6.59 3.56 1.51
CA ILE A 96 5.42 2.69 1.67
C ILE A 96 5.84 1.23 1.88
N ALA A 97 6.83 0.77 1.13
CA ALA A 97 7.37 -0.58 1.29
C ALA A 97 7.92 -0.81 2.69
N ALA A 98 8.69 0.17 3.21
CA ALA A 98 9.36 0.06 4.50
C ALA A 98 8.41 0.25 5.68
N MET A 99 7.52 1.23 5.62
CA MET A 99 6.74 1.68 6.76
C MET A 99 5.28 1.21 6.77
N ASN A 100 4.81 0.65 5.67
CA ASN A 100 3.46 0.09 5.55
C ASN A 100 2.35 1.00 6.11
N PRO A 101 2.21 2.24 5.63
CA PRO A 101 1.13 3.11 6.10
C PRO A 101 -0.24 2.55 5.73
N LEU A 102 -1.25 2.86 6.54
CA LEU A 102 -2.63 2.42 6.31
C LEU A 102 -3.34 3.24 5.23
N ALA A 103 -2.95 4.51 5.09
CA ALA A 103 -3.60 5.45 4.18
C ALA A 103 -2.66 6.61 3.87
N VAL A 104 -3.03 7.42 2.90
CA VAL A 104 -2.28 8.64 2.54
C VAL A 104 -2.25 9.61 3.73
N ASP A 105 -3.43 9.87 4.32
CA ASP A 105 -3.59 10.74 5.47
C ASP A 105 -4.72 10.22 6.39
N ALA A 106 -4.93 10.89 7.53
CA ALA A 106 -5.96 10.52 8.49
C ALA A 106 -7.37 10.57 7.89
N ASN A 107 -7.62 11.48 6.97
CA ASN A 107 -8.92 11.63 6.31
C ASN A 107 -9.24 10.46 5.36
N SER A 108 -8.23 9.74 4.93
CA SER A 108 -8.36 8.58 4.04
C SER A 108 -8.56 7.26 4.80
N ILE A 109 -8.46 7.26 6.13
CA ILE A 109 -8.71 6.08 6.95
C ILE A 109 -10.22 5.91 7.11
N PRO A 110 -10.78 4.70 6.86
CA PRO A 110 -12.21 4.48 7.08
C PRO A 110 -12.63 4.76 8.52
N ALA A 111 -13.81 5.36 8.70
CA ALA A 111 -14.32 5.74 10.02
C ALA A 111 -14.42 4.56 10.99
N ASP A 112 -14.80 3.38 10.49
CA ASP A 112 -14.89 2.17 11.32
C ASP A 112 -13.53 1.71 11.82
N THR A 113 -12.48 1.90 11.04
CA THR A 113 -11.09 1.60 11.45
C THR A 113 -10.67 2.54 12.58
N ILE A 114 -10.98 3.83 12.47
CA ILE A 114 -10.68 4.83 13.50
C ILE A 114 -11.41 4.49 14.80
N GLU A 115 -12.70 4.15 14.72
CA GLU A 115 -13.50 3.79 15.90
C GLU A 115 -12.97 2.51 16.55
N ARG A 116 -12.57 1.53 15.76
CA ARG A 116 -11.97 0.29 16.28
C ARG A 116 -10.67 0.58 17.01
N GLU A 117 -9.82 1.41 16.44
CA GLU A 117 -8.54 1.79 17.06
C GLU A 117 -8.77 2.58 18.35
N ARG A 118 -9.73 3.52 18.34
CA ARG A 118 -10.11 4.27 19.54
C ARG A 118 -10.57 3.34 20.66
N ALA A 119 -11.40 2.36 20.33
CA ALA A 119 -11.88 1.37 21.29
C ALA A 119 -10.74 0.54 21.89
N ILE A 120 -9.78 0.12 21.07
CA ILE A 120 -8.60 -0.63 21.52
C ILE A 120 -7.77 0.22 22.49
N ILE A 121 -7.54 1.49 22.16
CA ILE A 121 -6.79 2.43 22.99
C ILE A 121 -7.48 2.59 24.34
N ILE A 122 -8.78 2.81 24.37
CA ILE A 122 -9.57 2.98 25.60
C ILE A 122 -9.52 1.71 26.45
N ASP A 123 -9.70 0.54 25.85
CA ASP A 123 -9.66 -0.74 26.57
C ASP A 123 -8.29 -1.00 27.17
N THR A 124 -7.23 -0.70 26.44
CA THR A 124 -5.85 -0.81 26.92
C THR A 124 -5.61 0.14 28.10
N MET A 125 -6.15 1.36 28.03
CA MET A 125 -6.03 2.34 29.11
C MET A 125 -6.74 1.90 30.38
N LYS A 126 -7.89 1.23 30.27
CA LYS A 126 -8.63 0.72 31.42
C LYS A 126 -7.85 -0.31 32.22
N GLU A 127 -6.97 -1.03 31.57
CA GLU A 127 -6.11 -2.04 32.20
C GLU A 127 -4.85 -1.45 32.84
N ASP A 128 -4.53 -0.19 32.53
CA ASP A 128 -3.35 0.49 33.05
C ASP A 128 -3.64 1.03 34.46
N PRO A 129 -2.91 0.55 35.52
CA PRO A 129 -3.09 1.07 36.86
C PRO A 129 -2.92 2.57 37.01
N LYS A 130 -2.14 3.19 36.15
CA LYS A 130 -1.90 4.65 36.14
C LYS A 130 -3.14 5.44 35.76
N MET A 131 -4.09 4.79 35.07
CA MET A 131 -5.34 5.42 34.65
C MET A 131 -6.46 5.24 35.67
N ALA A 132 -6.26 4.39 36.70
CA ALA A 132 -7.26 4.15 37.73
C ALA A 132 -7.57 5.44 38.48
N GLY A 133 -8.87 5.73 38.68
CA GLY A 133 -9.32 6.92 39.42
C GLY A 133 -9.27 8.23 38.64
N LYS A 134 -8.84 8.23 37.36
CA LYS A 134 -8.88 9.43 36.55
C LYS A 134 -10.32 9.70 36.04
N PRO A 135 -10.73 10.98 35.94
CA PRO A 135 -12.04 11.34 35.37
C PRO A 135 -12.15 10.87 33.92
N ASP A 136 -13.37 10.50 33.50
CA ASP A 136 -13.65 10.05 32.12
C ASP A 136 -13.23 11.08 31.07
N GLU A 137 -13.40 12.36 31.36
CA GLU A 137 -12.98 13.44 30.48
C GLU A 137 -11.47 13.45 30.23
N MET A 138 -10.68 13.21 31.29
CA MET A 138 -9.22 13.12 31.18
C MET A 138 -8.81 11.87 30.39
N VAL A 139 -9.45 10.73 30.64
CA VAL A 139 -9.21 9.49 29.92
C VAL A 139 -9.48 9.68 28.43
N ALA A 140 -10.60 10.31 28.07
CA ALA A 140 -10.95 10.61 26.68
C ALA A 140 -9.91 11.51 26.00
N LYS A 141 -9.41 12.51 26.70
CA LYS A 141 -8.40 13.43 26.20
C LYS A 141 -7.06 12.72 25.94
N ILE A 142 -6.65 11.84 26.86
CA ILE A 142 -5.44 11.03 26.69
C ILE A 142 -5.61 10.06 25.52
N ALA A 143 -6.80 9.46 25.37
CA ALA A 143 -7.10 8.56 24.27
C ALA A 143 -6.99 9.28 22.91
N GLU A 144 -7.47 10.51 22.80
CA GLU A 144 -7.34 11.30 21.57
C GLU A 144 -5.88 11.62 21.25
N GLY A 145 -5.05 11.89 22.28
CA GLY A 145 -3.61 12.07 22.10
C GLY A 145 -2.92 10.81 21.56
N LYS A 146 -3.30 9.65 22.06
CA LYS A 146 -2.80 8.35 21.59
C LYS A 146 -3.27 8.06 20.16
N LEU A 147 -4.50 8.42 19.84
CA LEU A 147 -5.05 8.27 18.49
C LEU A 147 -4.29 9.15 17.49
N ASN A 148 -3.97 10.38 17.87
CA ASN A 148 -3.16 11.28 17.04
C ASN A 148 -1.76 10.71 16.80
N ALA A 149 -1.15 10.08 17.80
CA ALA A 149 0.12 9.38 17.65
C ALA A 149 0.00 8.20 16.68
N PHE A 150 -1.11 7.47 16.74
CA PHE A 150 -1.41 6.39 15.81
C PHE A 150 -1.49 6.92 14.36
N PHE A 151 -2.18 8.02 14.13
CA PHE A 151 -2.24 8.65 12.80
C PHE A 151 -0.85 9.04 12.30
N LYS A 152 -0.03 9.60 13.18
CA LYS A 152 1.33 10.04 12.85
C LYS A 152 2.24 8.89 12.40
N GLU A 153 2.05 7.71 13.00
CA GLU A 153 2.83 6.53 12.68
C GLU A 153 2.29 5.76 11.48
N ASN A 154 1.00 5.87 11.20
CA ASN A 154 0.31 4.99 10.26
C ASN A 154 -0.26 5.68 9.02
N THR A 155 -0.04 6.98 8.85
CA THR A 155 -0.40 7.67 7.63
C THR A 155 0.85 8.14 6.88
N LEU A 156 0.83 7.97 5.57
CA LEU A 156 1.99 8.24 4.73
C LEU A 156 2.54 9.65 4.92
N LEU A 157 1.68 10.67 4.84
CA LEU A 157 2.10 12.06 4.88
C LEU A 157 2.67 12.48 6.22
N ALA A 158 2.18 11.90 7.31
CA ALA A 158 2.61 12.23 8.67
C ALA A 158 3.83 11.45 9.15
N GLN A 159 4.18 10.36 8.49
CA GLN A 159 5.36 9.56 8.86
C GLN A 159 6.65 10.34 8.66
N ALA A 160 7.63 10.07 9.52
CA ALA A 160 8.99 10.54 9.29
C ALA A 160 9.53 9.92 7.99
N PHE A 161 10.17 10.74 7.16
CA PHE A 161 10.71 10.28 5.89
C PHE A 161 11.92 9.37 6.13
N VAL A 162 11.90 8.15 5.57
CA VAL A 162 12.97 7.17 5.83
C VAL A 162 14.32 7.61 5.32
N LYS A 163 14.37 8.43 4.27
CA LYS A 163 15.62 8.96 3.72
C LYS A 163 16.15 10.17 4.49
N ASP A 164 15.29 10.83 5.26
CA ASP A 164 15.65 11.97 6.12
C ASP A 164 14.66 12.07 7.28
N GLY A 165 14.97 11.45 8.40
CA GLY A 165 14.10 11.39 9.56
C GLY A 165 13.81 12.73 10.23
N GLY A 166 14.46 13.81 9.82
CA GLY A 166 14.21 15.16 10.33
C GLY A 166 12.99 15.84 9.71
N ILE A 167 12.41 15.28 8.66
CA ILE A 167 11.23 15.82 7.99
C ILE A 167 10.15 14.74 7.82
N THR A 168 8.91 15.18 7.59
CA THR A 168 7.84 14.26 7.24
C THR A 168 7.79 14.01 5.73
N VAL A 169 7.11 12.95 5.32
CA VAL A 169 6.85 12.70 3.89
C VAL A 169 6.13 13.89 3.26
N GLU A 170 5.16 14.49 3.97
CA GLU A 170 4.45 15.68 3.49
C GLU A 170 5.41 16.84 3.20
N ALA A 171 6.33 17.11 4.10
CA ALA A 171 7.34 18.17 3.92
C ALA A 171 8.26 17.88 2.72
N TYR A 172 8.66 16.63 2.55
CA TYR A 172 9.43 16.20 1.39
C TYR A 172 8.69 16.47 0.08
N LEU A 173 7.41 16.08 0.01
CA LEU A 173 6.60 16.26 -1.20
C LEU A 173 6.43 17.75 -1.55
N LYS A 174 6.23 18.60 -0.56
CA LYS A 174 6.15 20.06 -0.75
C LYS A 174 7.45 20.63 -1.27
N SER A 175 8.57 20.20 -0.72
CA SER A 175 9.91 20.66 -1.14
C SER A 175 10.28 20.19 -2.56
N ALA A 176 9.68 19.11 -3.01
CA ALA A 176 9.93 18.51 -4.32
C ALA A 176 9.04 19.09 -5.45
N GLY A 177 8.33 20.20 -5.19
CA GLY A 177 7.50 20.88 -6.18
C GLY A 177 6.00 20.60 -6.02
N ASP A 178 5.53 20.51 -4.79
CA ASP A 178 4.12 20.28 -4.47
C ASP A 178 3.55 19.04 -5.15
N VAL A 179 4.30 17.96 -5.11
CA VAL A 179 3.83 16.65 -5.60
C VAL A 179 2.77 16.12 -4.64
N VAL A 180 1.64 15.67 -5.18
CA VAL A 180 0.53 15.12 -4.39
C VAL A 180 0.41 13.63 -4.67
N VAL A 181 0.38 12.84 -3.61
CA VAL A 181 0.05 11.40 -3.68
C VAL A 181 -1.46 11.26 -3.69
N THR A 182 -2.02 10.74 -4.77
CA THR A 182 -3.46 10.56 -4.92
C THR A 182 -3.96 9.29 -4.26
N GLU A 183 -3.21 8.20 -4.41
CA GLU A 183 -3.45 6.92 -3.74
C GLU A 183 -2.21 6.04 -3.84
N PHE A 184 -2.18 4.96 -3.09
CA PHE A 184 -1.14 3.94 -3.23
C PHE A 184 -1.73 2.55 -3.01
N LYS A 185 -1.03 1.53 -3.50
CA LYS A 185 -1.31 0.12 -3.25
C LYS A 185 -0.03 -0.59 -2.88
N ARG A 186 -0.10 -1.44 -1.88
CA ARG A 186 1.02 -2.27 -1.44
C ARG A 186 0.57 -3.72 -1.39
N VAL A 187 1.27 -4.57 -2.11
CA VAL A 187 0.98 -6.00 -2.17
C VAL A 187 2.23 -6.75 -1.75
N ALA A 188 2.12 -7.64 -0.78
CA ALA A 188 3.22 -8.43 -0.28
C ALA A 188 2.82 -9.90 -0.19
N LEU A 189 3.79 -10.79 -0.39
CA LEU A 189 3.64 -12.21 -0.09
C LEU A 189 3.56 -12.37 1.43
N GLY A 190 2.55 -13.05 1.89
CA GLY A 190 2.23 -13.19 3.31
C GLY A 190 3.17 -14.03 4.12
#